data_a4e5ec386c482184d437d3f30b6c19e1
#
_entry.id   a4e5ec386c482184d437d3f30b6c19e1
#
_cell.length_a   1.000
_cell.length_b   1.000
_cell.length_c   1.000
_cell.angle_alpha   90.00
_cell.angle_beta   90.00
_cell.angle_gamma   90.00
#
_symmetry.space_group_name_H-M   'P 1'
#
loop_
_entity.id
_entity.type
_entity.pdbx_description
1 polymer ?
#
loop_
_entity_poly.entity_id
_entity_poly.type
_entity_poly.pdbx_seq_one_letter_code
_entity_poly.pdbx_strand_id
1 'polypeptide(L)'
;AEVLAEFRKITPKPVKAIIYTHSHPDHVFGAEVFVAAAGRPEIYAHETTENHVRRLFTEIGPIIGSRSLRMYGNFLAPGQVLNVGIGPLVGMKPDSKLGFVRPTRTFSETLEAEVAGIPFKLIFAPGETDDQIVVWLPKQKALIPADNFYWAFPNLYTIRGTTYRNLKQWYQSLDKMRDLNPEYLVPCHTRPIVGVKKIQEILTNYRDAIQYVHDQ
;
A
#
# COMPACT_ATOMS: atom_id res chain seq x y z
N ALA A 1 4.98 15.36 6.80
CA ALA A 1 6.21 16.11 7.17
C ALA A 1 7.18 15.23 7.97
N GLU A 2 6.72 14.56 9.02
CA GLU A 2 7.57 13.75 9.93
C GLU A 2 8.31 12.62 9.19
N VAL A 3 7.64 11.82 8.37
CA VAL A 3 8.26 10.76 7.58
C VAL A 3 9.37 11.30 6.67
N LEU A 4 9.15 12.43 6.00
CA LEU A 4 10.17 13.07 5.18
C LEU A 4 11.37 13.51 6.01
N ALA A 5 11.15 14.03 7.22
CA ALA A 5 12.22 14.41 8.13
C ALA A 5 13.08 13.19 8.55
N GLU A 6 12.46 12.04 8.81
CA GLU A 6 13.21 10.80 9.09
C GLU A 6 14.04 10.35 7.89
N PHE A 7 13.51 10.41 6.66
CA PHE A 7 14.30 10.13 5.46
C PHE A 7 15.48 11.07 5.30
N ARG A 8 15.34 12.35 5.67
CA ARG A 8 16.42 13.34 5.58
C ARG A 8 17.59 13.08 6.54
N LYS A 9 17.37 12.34 7.62
CA LYS A 9 18.44 11.84 8.49
C LYS A 9 19.30 10.76 7.82
N ILE A 10 18.72 10.01 6.88
CA ILE A 10 19.40 8.93 6.16
C ILE A 10 20.08 9.46 4.89
N THR A 11 19.38 10.33 4.13
CA THR A 11 19.88 10.83 2.85
C THR A 11 19.39 12.25 2.54
N PRO A 12 20.28 13.14 2.07
CA PRO A 12 19.88 14.46 1.58
C PRO A 12 19.39 14.45 0.13
N LYS A 13 19.43 13.29 -0.55
CA LYS A 13 19.07 13.18 -1.97
C LYS A 13 17.61 13.61 -2.19
N PRO A 14 17.32 14.30 -3.33
CA PRO A 14 15.94 14.68 -3.64
C PRO A 14 15.07 13.47 -3.96
N VAL A 15 13.79 13.57 -3.64
CA VAL A 15 12.77 12.64 -4.12
C VAL A 15 12.63 12.82 -5.64
N LYS A 16 12.77 11.76 -6.41
CA LYS A 16 12.70 11.79 -7.89
C LYS A 16 11.43 11.16 -8.44
N ALA A 17 10.88 10.21 -7.71
CA ALA A 17 9.61 9.57 -8.05
C ALA A 17 8.79 9.25 -6.79
N ILE A 18 7.49 9.17 -6.97
CA ILE A 18 6.53 8.67 -6.00
C ILE A 18 5.76 7.53 -6.68
N ILE A 19 5.53 6.45 -5.97
CA ILE A 19 4.76 5.32 -6.49
C ILE A 19 3.59 5.10 -5.55
N TYR A 20 2.37 5.26 -6.04
CA TYR A 20 1.18 4.84 -5.32
C TYR A 20 0.98 3.35 -5.53
N THR A 21 1.05 2.59 -4.47
CA THR A 21 0.83 1.15 -4.52
C THR A 21 -0.65 0.81 -4.68
N HIS A 22 -1.52 1.61 -4.08
CA HIS A 22 -2.97 1.49 -4.16
C HIS A 22 -3.67 2.72 -3.54
N SER A 23 -4.98 2.78 -3.67
CA SER A 23 -5.81 3.96 -3.36
C SER A 23 -6.17 4.17 -1.89
N HIS A 24 -5.71 3.35 -0.96
CA HIS A 24 -6.00 3.56 0.46
C HIS A 24 -5.40 4.88 0.97
N PRO A 25 -6.10 5.58 1.89
CA PRO A 25 -5.73 6.91 2.37
C PRO A 25 -4.32 7.03 2.92
N ASP A 26 -3.86 6.05 3.66
CA ASP A 26 -2.54 5.99 4.28
C ASP A 26 -1.39 5.79 3.28
N HIS A 27 -1.71 5.41 2.03
CA HIS A 27 -0.73 5.24 0.95
C HIS A 27 -0.68 6.40 -0.04
N VAL A 28 -1.70 7.29 -0.06
CA VAL A 28 -1.76 8.35 -1.08
C VAL A 28 -1.82 9.77 -0.52
N PHE A 29 -2.39 9.99 0.67
CA PHE A 29 -2.64 11.35 1.17
C PHE A 29 -1.43 12.05 1.80
N GLY A 30 -0.28 11.40 1.87
CA GLY A 30 0.98 12.03 2.25
C GLY A 30 1.77 12.65 1.09
N ALA A 31 1.36 12.46 -0.16
CA ALA A 31 2.16 12.74 -1.34
C ALA A 31 2.50 14.23 -1.52
N GLU A 32 1.58 15.16 -1.20
CA GLU A 32 1.80 16.61 -1.35
C GLU A 32 3.08 17.08 -0.65
N VAL A 33 3.39 16.53 0.53
CA VAL A 33 4.60 16.88 1.29
C VAL A 33 5.86 16.49 0.52
N PHE A 34 5.86 15.33 -0.12
CA PHE A 34 7.00 14.85 -0.91
C PHE A 34 7.12 15.61 -2.23
N VAL A 35 6.01 15.93 -2.88
CA VAL A 35 5.98 16.75 -4.10
C VAL A 35 6.52 18.14 -3.84
N ALA A 36 6.10 18.79 -2.76
CA ALA A 36 6.59 20.12 -2.37
C ALA A 36 8.10 20.12 -2.12
N ALA A 37 8.64 19.05 -1.53
CA ALA A 37 10.08 18.92 -1.26
C ALA A 37 10.91 18.51 -2.48
N ALA A 38 10.28 17.95 -3.52
CA ALA A 38 10.95 17.37 -4.69
C ALA A 38 10.94 18.29 -5.92
N GLY A 39 10.04 19.27 -5.95
CA GLY A 39 9.73 20.06 -7.13
C GLY A 39 8.63 19.37 -7.97
N ARG A 40 9.01 18.65 -9.01
CA ARG A 40 8.06 17.93 -9.88
C ARG A 40 8.50 16.47 -10.07
N PRO A 41 8.34 15.60 -9.05
CA PRO A 41 8.67 14.20 -9.21
C PRO A 41 7.66 13.53 -10.16
N GLU A 42 8.07 12.47 -10.84
CA GLU A 42 7.11 11.58 -11.52
C GLU A 42 6.29 10.84 -10.47
N ILE A 43 4.99 10.71 -10.70
CA ILE A 43 4.06 10.00 -9.81
C ILE A 43 3.45 8.86 -10.60
N TYR A 44 3.80 7.64 -10.21
CA TYR A 44 3.35 6.40 -10.84
C TYR A 44 2.17 5.81 -10.09
N ALA A 45 1.20 5.27 -10.82
CA ALA A 45 0.07 4.53 -10.24
C ALA A 45 -0.56 3.60 -11.27
N HIS A 46 -1.37 2.65 -10.81
CA HIS A 46 -2.31 1.97 -11.69
C HIS A 46 -3.32 2.97 -12.26
N GLU A 47 -3.79 2.77 -13.49
CA GLU A 47 -4.68 3.71 -14.19
C GLU A 47 -6.01 3.96 -13.45
N THR A 48 -6.46 3.01 -12.62
CA THR A 48 -7.72 3.12 -11.88
C THR A 48 -7.56 3.78 -10.52
N THR A 49 -6.34 4.02 -10.02
CA THR A 49 -6.08 4.51 -8.65
C THR A 49 -6.77 5.85 -8.38
N GLU A 50 -6.68 6.82 -9.28
CA GLU A 50 -7.34 8.12 -9.09
C GLU A 50 -8.86 7.97 -9.00
N ASN A 51 -9.46 7.07 -9.77
CA ASN A 51 -10.89 6.81 -9.73
C ASN A 51 -11.31 6.19 -8.38
N HIS A 52 -10.54 5.25 -7.84
CA HIS A 52 -10.80 4.67 -6.51
C HIS A 52 -10.67 5.71 -5.40
N VAL A 53 -9.65 6.58 -5.46
CA VAL A 53 -9.52 7.70 -4.51
C VAL A 53 -10.74 8.62 -4.59
N ARG A 54 -11.17 8.99 -5.79
CA ARG A 54 -12.35 9.84 -5.97
C ARG A 54 -13.62 9.21 -5.39
N ARG A 55 -13.86 7.92 -5.65
CA ARG A 55 -15.03 7.19 -5.15
C ARG A 55 -15.10 7.16 -3.62
N LEU A 56 -13.95 7.14 -2.95
CA LEU A 56 -13.88 7.19 -1.49
C LEU A 56 -14.59 8.45 -0.93
N PHE A 57 -14.58 9.57 -1.64
CA PHE A 57 -15.23 10.80 -1.21
C PHE A 57 -16.65 11.00 -1.78
N THR A 58 -16.90 10.53 -2.99
CA THR A 58 -18.15 10.84 -3.71
C THR A 58 -19.23 9.79 -3.49
N GLU A 59 -18.88 8.50 -3.47
CA GLU A 59 -19.88 7.42 -3.48
C GLU A 59 -20.02 6.74 -2.13
N ILE A 60 -18.91 6.36 -1.52
CA ILE A 60 -18.91 5.50 -0.32
C ILE A 60 -18.47 6.23 0.96
N GLY A 61 -17.94 7.44 0.84
CA GLY A 61 -17.37 8.20 1.95
C GLY A 61 -18.29 8.35 3.16
N PRO A 62 -19.53 8.77 3.01
CA PRO A 62 -20.45 8.96 4.15
C PRO A 62 -20.69 7.67 4.94
N ILE A 63 -20.83 6.54 4.24
CA ILE A 63 -21.09 5.23 4.85
C ILE A 63 -19.84 4.70 5.54
N ILE A 64 -18.71 4.70 4.82
CA ILE A 64 -17.43 4.20 5.35
C ILE A 64 -16.96 5.09 6.49
N GLY A 65 -17.07 6.40 6.38
CA GLY A 65 -16.71 7.36 7.44
C GLY A 65 -17.42 7.05 8.76
N SER A 66 -18.75 6.93 8.73
CA SER A 66 -19.54 6.60 9.92
C SER A 66 -19.15 5.27 10.57
N ARG A 67 -18.87 4.24 9.76
CA ARG A 67 -18.48 2.92 10.26
C ARG A 67 -17.03 2.90 10.75
N SER A 68 -16.15 3.65 10.12
CA SER A 68 -14.73 3.77 10.51
C SER A 68 -14.58 4.34 11.91
N LEU A 69 -15.43 5.28 12.33
CA LEU A 69 -15.42 5.81 13.69
C LEU A 69 -15.54 4.71 14.76
N ARG A 70 -16.30 3.65 14.49
CA ARG A 70 -16.42 2.51 15.40
C ARG A 70 -15.27 1.51 15.26
N MET A 71 -14.84 1.27 14.03
CA MET A 71 -13.78 0.29 13.76
C MET A 71 -12.43 0.72 14.36
N TYR A 72 -12.10 1.99 14.30
CA TYR A 72 -10.81 2.52 14.76
C TYR A 72 -10.82 3.08 16.18
N GLY A 73 -11.89 2.84 16.93
CA GLY A 73 -11.95 3.24 18.35
C GLY A 73 -12.07 4.75 18.58
N ASN A 74 -12.59 5.52 17.62
CA ASN A 74 -12.69 6.98 17.74
C ASN A 74 -13.61 7.45 18.87
N PHE A 75 -14.44 6.57 19.44
CA PHE A 75 -15.30 6.86 20.58
C PHE A 75 -14.64 6.50 21.93
N LEU A 76 -13.45 5.94 21.91
CA LEU A 76 -12.68 5.67 23.13
C LEU A 76 -12.10 6.96 23.69
N ALA A 77 -11.89 6.99 25.00
CA ALA A 77 -11.27 8.14 25.64
C ALA A 77 -9.81 8.34 25.14
N PRO A 78 -9.30 9.58 25.18
CA PRO A 78 -7.91 9.86 24.83
C PRO A 78 -6.94 8.92 25.58
N GLY A 79 -6.00 8.35 24.85
CA GLY A 79 -5.00 7.41 25.39
C GLY A 79 -5.45 5.95 25.49
N GLN A 80 -6.71 5.63 25.21
CA GLN A 80 -7.17 4.22 25.17
C GLN A 80 -6.90 3.56 23.82
N VAL A 81 -6.73 4.33 22.76
CA VAL A 81 -6.38 3.79 21.43
C VAL A 81 -4.87 3.70 21.32
N LEU A 82 -4.33 2.52 21.62
CA LEU A 82 -2.88 2.25 21.54
C LEU A 82 -2.43 1.81 20.14
N ASN A 83 -3.34 1.16 19.41
CA ASN A 83 -3.07 0.60 18.11
C ASN A 83 -4.37 0.51 17.30
N VAL A 84 -4.30 0.72 16.00
CA VAL A 84 -5.45 0.68 15.08
C VAL A 84 -5.47 -0.58 14.21
N GLY A 85 -4.69 -1.60 14.56
CA GLY A 85 -4.60 -2.89 13.87
C GLY A 85 -3.48 -2.94 12.82
N ILE A 86 -3.14 -1.82 12.23
CA ILE A 86 -2.06 -1.69 11.22
C ILE A 86 -0.86 -0.90 11.74
N GLY A 87 -0.91 -0.47 12.98
CA GLY A 87 0.14 0.31 13.63
C GLY A 87 -0.39 1.25 14.69
N PRO A 88 0.46 2.08 15.30
CA PRO A 88 0.03 3.07 16.26
C PRO A 88 -0.92 4.09 15.63
N LEU A 89 -1.80 4.66 16.44
CA LEU A 89 -2.69 5.73 15.99
C LEU A 89 -1.87 6.94 15.54
N VAL A 90 -1.93 7.24 14.26
CA VAL A 90 -1.41 8.49 13.72
C VAL A 90 -2.52 9.53 13.83
N GLY A 91 -2.46 10.37 14.86
CA GLY A 91 -3.47 11.38 15.11
C GLY A 91 -3.54 12.41 13.99
N MET A 92 -4.73 12.61 13.43
CA MET A 92 -4.98 13.76 12.56
C MET A 92 -5.10 15.02 13.42
N LYS A 93 -4.33 16.04 13.09
CA LYS A 93 -4.43 17.37 13.71
C LYS A 93 -5.50 18.19 12.97
N PRO A 94 -6.07 19.25 13.59
CA PRO A 94 -7.06 20.10 12.93
C PRO A 94 -6.59 20.73 11.61
N ASP A 95 -5.27 20.90 11.44
CA ASP A 95 -4.63 21.44 10.24
C ASP A 95 -4.14 20.38 9.27
N SER A 96 -4.38 19.10 9.55
CA SER A 96 -4.01 17.99 8.66
C SER A 96 -4.79 18.09 7.35
N LYS A 97 -4.06 17.92 6.24
CA LYS A 97 -4.63 17.96 4.89
C LYS A 97 -4.53 16.58 4.22
N LEU A 98 -5.50 16.29 3.39
CA LEU A 98 -5.49 15.13 2.51
C LEU A 98 -4.73 15.51 1.23
N GLY A 99 -3.42 15.26 1.22
CA GLY A 99 -2.50 15.72 0.19
C GLY A 99 -2.33 14.74 -0.96
N PHE A 100 -3.43 14.33 -1.59
CA PHE A 100 -3.38 13.52 -2.82
C PHE A 100 -2.92 14.39 -4.00
N VAL A 101 -1.96 13.90 -4.77
CA VAL A 101 -1.51 14.52 -6.01
C VAL A 101 -1.76 13.54 -7.14
N ARG A 102 -2.35 14.02 -8.24
CA ARG A 102 -2.68 13.17 -9.38
C ARG A 102 -1.44 12.46 -9.95
N PRO A 103 -1.55 11.18 -10.30
CA PRO A 103 -0.49 10.48 -11.01
C PRO A 103 -0.13 11.18 -12.33
N THR A 104 1.16 11.19 -12.64
CA THR A 104 1.67 11.72 -13.92
C THR A 104 1.96 10.61 -14.93
N ARG A 105 2.11 9.39 -14.43
CA ARG A 105 2.38 8.16 -15.21
C ARG A 105 1.47 7.05 -14.72
N THR A 106 0.62 6.56 -15.58
CA THR A 106 -0.28 5.42 -15.28
C THR A 106 -0.03 4.25 -16.22
N PHE A 107 -0.42 3.07 -15.78
CA PHE A 107 -0.30 1.82 -16.54
C PHE A 107 -1.41 0.84 -16.11
N SER A 108 -1.65 -0.21 -16.91
CA SER A 108 -2.67 -1.22 -16.62
C SER A 108 -2.08 -2.54 -16.06
N GLU A 109 -1.12 -3.15 -16.76
CA GLU A 109 -0.63 -4.48 -16.39
C GLU A 109 0.78 -4.44 -15.80
N THR A 110 1.72 -3.86 -16.53
CA THR A 110 3.13 -3.80 -16.15
C THR A 110 3.77 -2.56 -16.72
N LEU A 111 4.65 -1.94 -15.94
CA LEU A 111 5.48 -0.83 -16.39
C LEU A 111 6.91 -1.04 -15.90
N GLU A 112 7.87 -0.99 -16.82
CA GLU A 112 9.30 -0.95 -16.51
C GLU A 112 9.82 0.48 -16.69
N ALA A 113 10.55 0.97 -15.70
CA ALA A 113 11.14 2.30 -15.75
C ALA A 113 12.46 2.35 -14.98
N GLU A 114 13.19 3.43 -15.21
CA GLU A 114 14.39 3.73 -14.45
C GLU A 114 14.32 5.19 -13.98
N VAL A 115 14.52 5.41 -12.70
CA VAL A 115 14.58 6.76 -12.12
C VAL A 115 15.85 6.90 -11.30
N ALA A 116 16.63 7.92 -11.64
CA ALA A 116 17.91 8.21 -10.98
C ALA A 116 18.88 7.00 -10.95
N GLY A 117 18.92 6.20 -12.02
CA GLY A 117 19.78 5.02 -12.14
C GLY A 117 19.26 3.77 -11.43
N ILE A 118 18.04 3.82 -10.88
CA ILE A 118 17.40 2.68 -10.22
C ILE A 118 16.32 2.13 -11.15
N PRO A 119 16.54 0.96 -11.78
CA PRO A 119 15.51 0.28 -12.54
C PRO A 119 14.50 -0.36 -11.61
N PHE A 120 13.23 -0.27 -11.97
CA PHE A 120 12.14 -0.92 -11.26
C PHE A 120 11.07 -1.40 -12.22
N LYS A 121 10.29 -2.36 -11.76
CA LYS A 121 9.13 -2.88 -12.45
C LYS A 121 7.90 -2.75 -11.55
N LEU A 122 6.87 -2.11 -12.06
CA LEU A 122 5.55 -2.05 -11.45
C LEU A 122 4.70 -3.14 -12.07
N ILE A 123 4.02 -3.92 -11.25
CA ILE A 123 3.24 -5.07 -11.69
C ILE A 123 1.84 -4.95 -11.09
N PHE A 124 0.81 -4.99 -11.92
CA PHE A 124 -0.56 -5.06 -11.47
C PHE A 124 -0.80 -6.38 -10.71
N ALA A 125 -1.21 -6.24 -9.47
CA ALA A 125 -1.38 -7.35 -8.54
C ALA A 125 -2.56 -7.07 -7.61
N PRO A 126 -3.81 -7.08 -8.14
CA PRO A 126 -4.99 -6.80 -7.34
C PRO A 126 -5.13 -7.80 -6.20
N GLY A 127 -5.61 -7.34 -5.06
CA GLY A 127 -5.75 -8.16 -3.87
C GLY A 127 -6.52 -7.43 -2.79
N GLU A 128 -5.84 -6.72 -1.88
CA GLU A 128 -6.53 -5.92 -0.89
C GLU A 128 -7.41 -4.84 -1.52
N THR A 129 -6.97 -4.27 -2.64
CA THR A 129 -7.75 -3.37 -3.50
C THR A 129 -7.65 -3.77 -4.96
N ASP A 130 -8.62 -3.32 -5.76
CA ASP A 130 -8.69 -3.65 -7.19
C ASP A 130 -7.64 -2.90 -8.03
N ASP A 131 -7.04 -1.84 -7.50
CA ASP A 131 -6.01 -1.02 -8.15
C ASP A 131 -4.59 -1.33 -7.68
N GLN A 132 -4.42 -2.36 -6.85
CA GLN A 132 -3.15 -2.62 -6.20
C GLN A 132 -2.06 -3.07 -7.15
N ILE A 133 -0.87 -2.52 -6.94
CA ILE A 133 0.36 -2.92 -7.63
C ILE A 133 1.43 -3.33 -6.63
N VAL A 134 2.42 -4.06 -7.12
CA VAL A 134 3.66 -4.33 -6.39
C VAL A 134 4.84 -3.69 -7.11
N VAL A 135 5.88 -3.34 -6.34
CA VAL A 135 7.10 -2.76 -6.90
C VAL A 135 8.23 -3.78 -6.79
N TRP A 136 8.81 -4.13 -7.90
CA TRP A 136 9.95 -5.01 -8.00
C TRP A 136 11.23 -4.24 -8.34
N LEU A 137 12.26 -4.39 -7.54
CA LEU A 137 13.60 -3.84 -7.75
C LEU A 137 14.54 -4.99 -8.16
N PRO A 138 14.73 -5.26 -9.46
CA PRO A 138 15.39 -6.47 -9.93
C PRO A 138 16.86 -6.56 -9.52
N LYS A 139 17.60 -5.45 -9.54
CA LYS A 139 19.01 -5.43 -9.13
C LYS A 139 19.20 -5.73 -7.64
N GLN A 140 18.26 -5.32 -6.81
CA GLN A 140 18.27 -5.52 -5.37
C GLN A 140 17.56 -6.81 -4.95
N LYS A 141 16.87 -7.47 -5.88
CA LYS A 141 15.95 -8.59 -5.60
C LYS A 141 14.97 -8.24 -4.46
N ALA A 142 14.51 -7.01 -4.44
CA ALA A 142 13.63 -6.50 -3.41
C ALA A 142 12.21 -6.29 -3.96
N LEU A 143 11.24 -6.87 -3.27
CA LEU A 143 9.83 -6.76 -3.58
C LEU A 143 9.13 -5.92 -2.49
N ILE A 144 8.43 -4.90 -2.92
CA ILE A 144 7.49 -4.15 -2.09
C ILE A 144 6.08 -4.64 -2.44
N PRO A 145 5.48 -5.51 -1.61
CA PRO A 145 4.19 -6.15 -1.91
C PRO A 145 3.00 -5.23 -1.63
N ALA A 146 3.25 -4.03 -1.14
CA ALA A 146 2.22 -3.16 -0.57
C ALA A 146 1.41 -3.90 0.50
N ASP A 147 0.07 -3.79 0.48
CA ASP A 147 -0.82 -4.43 1.44
C ASP A 147 -1.35 -5.78 0.97
N ASN A 148 -0.79 -6.31 -0.12
CA ASN A 148 -1.05 -7.71 -0.48
C ASN A 148 -0.43 -8.69 0.52
N PHE A 149 0.50 -8.21 1.34
CA PHE A 149 1.05 -8.98 2.46
C PHE A 149 1.32 -8.07 3.66
N TYR A 150 0.87 -8.50 4.84
CA TYR A 150 1.25 -7.99 6.15
C TYR A 150 1.27 -9.13 7.17
N TRP A 151 1.93 -8.93 8.31
CA TRP A 151 2.17 -9.99 9.30
C TRP A 151 0.95 -10.25 10.20
N ALA A 152 -0.20 -10.51 9.57
CA ALA A 152 -1.44 -10.91 10.22
C ALA A 152 -2.29 -11.73 9.25
N PHE A 153 -3.38 -12.33 9.70
CA PHE A 153 -4.34 -12.97 8.81
C PHE A 153 -4.89 -11.94 7.80
N PRO A 154 -5.01 -12.28 6.51
CA PRO A 154 -5.48 -11.34 5.50
C PRO A 154 -6.84 -10.74 5.85
N ASN A 155 -6.95 -9.42 5.74
CA ASN A 155 -8.22 -8.72 5.94
C ASN A 155 -9.13 -8.90 4.71
N LEU A 156 -9.78 -10.05 4.62
CA LEU A 156 -10.61 -10.43 3.48
C LEU A 156 -11.87 -9.56 3.36
N TYR A 157 -12.31 -8.97 4.47
CA TYR A 157 -13.41 -8.02 4.51
C TYR A 157 -13.30 -7.10 5.73
N THR A 158 -13.41 -5.80 5.54
CA THR A 158 -13.33 -4.84 6.65
C THR A 158 -14.70 -4.57 7.27
N ILE A 159 -14.77 -4.44 8.62
CA ILE A 159 -16.02 -4.15 9.35
C ILE A 159 -16.63 -2.81 8.91
N ARG A 160 -15.81 -1.81 8.58
CA ARG A 160 -16.28 -0.53 8.06
C ARG A 160 -16.98 -0.64 6.69
N GLY A 161 -16.82 -1.76 6.04
CA GLY A 161 -17.25 -1.96 4.66
C GLY A 161 -16.14 -1.65 3.65
N THR A 162 -16.19 -2.34 2.56
CA THR A 162 -15.31 -2.18 1.40
C THR A 162 -16.02 -2.68 0.15
N THR A 163 -15.48 -2.42 -1.02
CA THR A 163 -15.81 -3.17 -2.21
C THR A 163 -15.47 -4.65 -2.01
N TYR A 164 -16.09 -5.53 -2.76
CA TYR A 164 -15.75 -6.95 -2.71
C TYR A 164 -14.26 -7.14 -3.03
N ARG A 165 -13.55 -7.84 -2.16
CA ARG A 165 -12.17 -8.24 -2.39
C ARG A 165 -12.15 -9.58 -3.10
N ASN A 166 -11.65 -9.60 -4.31
CA ASN A 166 -11.58 -10.82 -5.12
C ASN A 166 -10.47 -11.73 -4.62
N LEU A 167 -10.82 -12.70 -3.78
CA LEU A 167 -9.85 -13.62 -3.17
C LEU A 167 -9.06 -14.41 -4.21
N LYS A 168 -9.69 -14.79 -5.33
CA LYS A 168 -9.01 -15.48 -6.42
C LYS A 168 -7.90 -14.63 -7.03
N GLN A 169 -8.18 -13.39 -7.35
CA GLN A 169 -7.16 -12.47 -7.85
C GLN A 169 -6.07 -12.23 -6.81
N TRP A 170 -6.42 -12.14 -5.52
CA TRP A 170 -5.46 -11.92 -4.46
C TRP A 170 -4.45 -13.07 -4.34
N TYR A 171 -4.91 -14.33 -4.25
CA TYR A 171 -3.95 -15.44 -4.18
C TYR A 171 -3.14 -15.61 -5.47
N GLN A 172 -3.71 -15.32 -6.65
CA GLN A 172 -2.97 -15.27 -7.91
C GLN A 172 -1.91 -14.17 -7.94
N SER A 173 -2.18 -13.02 -7.32
CA SER A 173 -1.19 -11.94 -7.16
C SER A 173 -0.04 -12.36 -6.24
N LEU A 174 -0.32 -13.16 -5.21
CA LEU A 174 0.72 -13.75 -4.36
C LEU A 174 1.57 -14.78 -5.13
N ASP A 175 0.97 -15.54 -6.05
CA ASP A 175 1.74 -16.42 -6.95
C ASP A 175 2.69 -15.60 -7.84
N LYS A 176 2.22 -14.50 -8.46
CA LYS A 176 3.11 -13.58 -9.21
C LYS A 176 4.28 -13.07 -8.36
N MET A 177 4.04 -12.74 -7.09
CA MET A 177 5.09 -12.28 -6.19
C MET A 177 6.09 -13.37 -5.84
N ARG A 178 5.65 -14.60 -5.65
CA ARG A 178 6.50 -15.76 -5.40
C ARG A 178 7.41 -16.08 -6.60
N ASP A 179 6.88 -15.98 -7.82
CA ASP A 179 7.60 -16.23 -9.07
C ASP A 179 8.77 -15.25 -9.28
N LEU A 180 8.72 -14.05 -8.70
CA LEU A 180 9.85 -13.11 -8.71
C LEU A 180 11.04 -13.56 -7.87
N ASN A 181 10.85 -14.54 -6.99
CA ASN A 181 11.86 -15.11 -6.10
C ASN A 181 12.68 -14.05 -5.33
N PRO A 182 12.04 -13.16 -4.57
CA PRO A 182 12.70 -12.04 -3.91
C PRO A 182 13.63 -12.50 -2.77
N GLU A 183 14.75 -11.78 -2.60
CA GLU A 183 15.64 -11.91 -1.43
C GLU A 183 15.20 -11.00 -0.27
N TYR A 184 14.50 -9.90 -0.60
CA TYR A 184 13.96 -8.94 0.35
C TYR A 184 12.49 -8.70 0.07
N LEU A 185 11.66 -8.85 1.10
CA LEU A 185 10.24 -8.48 1.07
C LEU A 185 10.05 -7.30 2.01
N VAL A 186 9.57 -6.17 1.48
CA VAL A 186 9.42 -4.89 2.22
C VAL A 186 7.95 -4.47 2.25
N PRO A 187 7.14 -5.03 3.15
CA PRO A 187 5.73 -4.68 3.28
C PRO A 187 5.54 -3.26 3.87
N CYS A 188 4.35 -2.68 3.67
CA CYS A 188 4.06 -1.34 4.16
C CYS A 188 3.78 -1.29 5.67
N HIS A 189 3.13 -2.30 6.24
CA HIS A 189 2.65 -2.32 7.64
C HIS A 189 3.37 -3.30 8.55
N THR A 190 4.50 -3.86 8.14
CA THR A 190 5.27 -4.79 8.96
C THR A 190 6.77 -4.66 8.68
N ARG A 191 7.57 -5.34 9.48
CA ARG A 191 9.03 -5.32 9.30
C ARG A 191 9.43 -6.04 8.01
N PRO A 192 10.50 -5.59 7.34
CA PRO A 192 11.07 -6.31 6.20
C PRO A 192 11.46 -7.74 6.56
N ILE A 193 11.32 -8.63 5.58
CA ILE A 193 11.67 -10.04 5.68
C ILE A 193 12.82 -10.30 4.71
N VAL A 194 13.83 -11.03 5.18
CA VAL A 194 15.04 -11.32 4.42
C VAL A 194 15.21 -12.83 4.27
N GLY A 195 15.59 -13.25 3.08
CA GLY A 195 15.91 -14.63 2.73
C GLY A 195 14.84 -15.30 1.88
N VAL A 196 15.26 -15.78 0.70
CA VAL A 196 14.38 -16.38 -0.31
C VAL A 196 13.49 -17.48 0.28
N LYS A 197 14.09 -18.47 0.96
CA LYS A 197 13.33 -19.60 1.52
C LYS A 197 12.22 -19.14 2.48
N LYS A 198 12.55 -18.22 3.38
CA LYS A 198 11.61 -17.68 4.36
C LYS A 198 10.48 -16.89 3.69
N ILE A 199 10.81 -16.09 2.67
CA ILE A 199 9.83 -15.31 1.92
C ILE A 199 8.89 -16.23 1.15
N GLN A 200 9.44 -17.26 0.49
CA GLN A 200 8.63 -18.25 -0.22
C GLN A 200 7.66 -18.98 0.71
N GLU A 201 8.13 -19.43 1.87
CA GLU A 201 7.29 -20.09 2.88
C GLU A 201 6.14 -19.16 3.34
N ILE A 202 6.47 -17.92 3.71
CA ILE A 202 5.50 -16.96 4.22
C ILE A 202 4.45 -16.59 3.16
N LEU A 203 4.89 -16.27 1.94
CA LEU A 203 3.97 -15.95 0.84
C LEU A 203 3.09 -17.14 0.46
N THR A 204 3.64 -18.38 0.54
CA THR A 204 2.86 -19.60 0.32
C THR A 204 1.78 -19.75 1.38
N ASN A 205 2.14 -19.65 2.65
CA ASN A 205 1.17 -19.78 3.74
C ASN A 205 0.06 -18.73 3.66
N TYR A 206 0.43 -17.48 3.31
CA TYR A 206 -0.52 -16.39 3.15
C TYR A 206 -1.46 -16.61 1.97
N ARG A 207 -0.92 -17.02 0.85
CA ARG A 207 -1.64 -17.41 -0.37
C ARG A 207 -2.62 -18.54 -0.11
N ASP A 208 -2.16 -19.60 0.57
CA ASP A 208 -2.96 -20.78 0.86
C ASP A 208 -4.08 -20.48 1.85
N ALA A 209 -3.86 -19.60 2.82
CA ALA A 209 -4.90 -19.12 3.72
C ALA A 209 -6.03 -18.41 2.97
N ILE A 210 -5.70 -17.54 2.00
CA ILE A 210 -6.70 -16.86 1.17
C ILE A 210 -7.43 -17.83 0.26
N GLN A 211 -6.70 -18.72 -0.38
CA GLN A 211 -7.31 -19.73 -1.25
C GLN A 211 -8.23 -20.67 -0.46
N TYR A 212 -7.83 -21.10 0.72
CA TYR A 212 -8.67 -21.96 1.57
C TYR A 212 -10.04 -21.33 1.83
N VAL A 213 -10.05 -20.03 2.18
CA VAL A 213 -11.33 -19.31 2.39
C VAL A 213 -12.14 -19.17 1.11
N HIS A 214 -11.46 -18.98 -0.03
CA HIS A 214 -12.14 -18.91 -1.34
C HIS A 214 -12.81 -20.21 -1.71
N ASP A 215 -12.17 -21.34 -1.40
CA ASP A 215 -12.61 -22.68 -1.84
C ASP A 215 -13.72 -23.27 -0.94
N GLN A 216 -14.01 -22.68 0.25
CA GLN A 216 -15.13 -23.04 1.14
C GLN A 216 -16.43 -22.34 0.76
#